data_bbbc25adbcb8e6445728634d2461ff28
#
_entry.id   bbbc25adbcb8e6445728634d2461ff28
#
_cell.length_a   1.000
_cell.length_b   1.000
_cell.length_c   1.000
_cell.angle_alpha   90.00
_cell.angle_beta   90.00
_cell.angle_gamma   90.00
#
_symmetry.space_group_name_H-M   'P 1'
#
loop_
_entity.id
_entity.type
_entity.pdbx_description
1 polymer ?
#
loop_
_entity_poly.entity_id
_entity_poly.type
_entity_poly.pdbx_seq_one_letter_code
_entity_poly.pdbx_strand_id
1 'polypeptide(L)'
;MNSNDLPKNFDWKYYLSIHKDLAHLHSEKEAIEHWLLHGFKESRDYCGFNQFSLVVACKDRTDNLIKTINSWLDISRINQYVIVDYSSHIPITEHPDVKHPQIDIIRVDGQEKFNLGQAYNIGIDYCKNKSIIKIDADYLCKDSSFLNYCIDPYVQSFYMHGDHEFSNNGLSGFCMFPKKYNVYYREDLNGWGYDDLDFYKRMGEQPHPWKKGEKLKEVIFFNIEEYIEHIEHQPQNDALRNKNNKLLCVTEPYLQPLRQNYNYNSSGNIVFDNKKTIDKTYCINLKHRKDRWSHVSSIKNVEHFEAINTTSTTDEYKKYGLDYDPIDMEVKIYFEIHKGAYGAYLSHYLLWKKIVEENLDYALILEDDVVPESVNKMLDSNLLINNYDFIQLSKRIRFDLYNNPVFDGAESYILSQKGALSLLALTESPFLFQQLGVKKYNNANYLNTIDCTNNEWSTKPAIVCPVDKFMGYACQTKILQSYLYPSVDISHIAEQSDIAIKNHNAWNFSKNEITHYAKLLS
;
A
#
# COMPACT_ATOMS: atom_id res chain seq x y z
N MET A 1 -15.13 32.80 -26.30
CA MET A 1 -14.17 31.69 -26.40
C MET A 1 -13.79 31.49 -27.85
N ASN A 2 -12.54 31.16 -28.12
CA ASN A 2 -12.08 30.90 -29.49
C ASN A 2 -12.32 29.43 -29.85
N SER A 3 -12.36 29.10 -31.14
CA SER A 3 -12.47 27.71 -31.61
C SER A 3 -11.38 26.77 -31.08
N ASN A 4 -10.30 27.33 -30.53
CA ASN A 4 -9.21 26.57 -29.87
C ASN A 4 -9.59 26.08 -28.48
N ASP A 5 -10.71 26.51 -27.92
CA ASP A 5 -11.17 26.14 -26.57
C ASP A 5 -12.06 24.88 -26.61
N LEU A 6 -12.36 24.35 -27.82
CA LEU A 6 -13.14 23.13 -27.97
C LEU A 6 -12.28 21.89 -27.54
N PRO A 7 -12.80 21.03 -26.67
CA PRO A 7 -12.11 19.80 -26.32
C PRO A 7 -11.84 18.91 -27.54
N LYS A 8 -10.64 18.32 -27.63
CA LYS A 8 -10.24 17.45 -28.75
C LYS A 8 -11.12 16.21 -28.92
N ASN A 9 -11.80 15.80 -27.85
CA ASN A 9 -12.69 14.65 -27.80
C ASN A 9 -14.17 15.05 -27.71
N PHE A 10 -14.53 16.25 -28.14
CA PHE A 10 -15.93 16.69 -28.17
C PHE A 10 -16.76 15.83 -29.13
N ASP A 11 -17.66 15.02 -28.53
CA ASP A 11 -18.64 14.23 -29.29
C ASP A 11 -19.97 14.97 -29.34
N TRP A 12 -20.22 15.68 -30.43
CA TRP A 12 -21.43 16.47 -30.59
C TRP A 12 -22.71 15.63 -30.61
N LYS A 13 -22.65 14.37 -31.11
CA LYS A 13 -23.81 13.47 -31.13
C LYS A 13 -24.16 13.02 -29.73
N TYR A 14 -23.13 12.61 -28.96
CA TYR A 14 -23.32 12.30 -27.57
C TYR A 14 -23.85 13.52 -26.81
N TYR A 15 -23.21 14.69 -26.97
CA TYR A 15 -23.60 15.92 -26.31
C TYR A 15 -25.08 16.25 -26.50
N LEU A 16 -25.60 16.22 -27.75
CA LEU A 16 -27.00 16.46 -28.02
C LEU A 16 -27.91 15.33 -27.49
N SER A 17 -27.43 14.10 -27.46
CA SER A 17 -28.22 12.94 -27.02
C SER A 17 -28.56 12.94 -25.54
N ILE A 18 -27.67 13.48 -24.71
CA ILE A 18 -27.81 13.46 -23.24
C ILE A 18 -28.49 14.74 -22.70
N HIS A 19 -28.38 15.84 -23.41
CA HIS A 19 -28.97 17.14 -23.01
C HIS A 19 -30.33 17.35 -23.65
N LYS A 20 -31.40 16.92 -22.99
CA LYS A 20 -32.78 16.96 -23.54
C LYS A 20 -33.28 18.37 -23.90
N ASP A 21 -32.80 19.38 -23.20
CA ASP A 21 -33.08 20.80 -23.47
C ASP A 21 -32.51 21.26 -24.80
N LEU A 22 -31.52 20.54 -25.35
CA LEU A 22 -30.91 20.81 -26.66
C LEU A 22 -31.53 20.02 -27.81
N ALA A 23 -32.70 19.40 -27.60
CA ALA A 23 -33.37 18.60 -28.63
C ALA A 23 -33.74 19.39 -29.93
N HIS A 24 -33.67 20.70 -29.86
CA HIS A 24 -33.88 21.60 -31.00
C HIS A 24 -32.63 21.83 -31.86
N LEU A 25 -31.44 21.41 -31.39
CA LEU A 25 -30.19 21.48 -32.15
C LEU A 25 -29.95 20.15 -32.88
N HIS A 26 -29.50 20.23 -34.13
CA HIS A 26 -29.42 19.04 -35.00
C HIS A 26 -28.09 18.90 -35.75
N SER A 27 -27.14 19.82 -35.56
CA SER A 27 -25.86 19.81 -36.25
C SER A 27 -24.66 19.93 -35.31
N GLU A 28 -23.51 19.44 -35.79
CA GLU A 28 -22.24 19.59 -35.11
C GLU A 28 -21.91 21.06 -34.82
N LYS A 29 -22.15 21.94 -35.78
CA LYS A 29 -21.88 23.36 -35.62
C LYS A 29 -22.71 23.97 -34.50
N GLU A 30 -24.00 23.70 -34.44
CA GLU A 30 -24.88 24.19 -33.37
C GLU A 30 -24.50 23.64 -32.02
N ALA A 31 -24.11 22.36 -31.94
CA ALA A 31 -23.64 21.75 -30.71
C ALA A 31 -22.34 22.41 -30.19
N ILE A 32 -21.38 22.66 -31.08
CA ILE A 32 -20.12 23.34 -30.77
C ILE A 32 -20.39 24.79 -30.33
N GLU A 33 -21.22 25.54 -31.07
CA GLU A 33 -21.57 26.91 -30.69
C GLU A 33 -22.23 26.96 -29.31
N HIS A 34 -23.19 26.06 -29.06
CA HIS A 34 -23.85 25.99 -27.77
C HIS A 34 -22.86 25.65 -26.66
N TRP A 35 -21.96 24.66 -26.88
CA TRP A 35 -21.01 24.26 -25.88
C TRP A 35 -20.03 25.40 -25.54
N LEU A 36 -19.52 26.11 -26.53
CA LEU A 36 -18.60 27.25 -26.32
C LEU A 36 -19.28 28.43 -25.62
N LEU A 37 -20.58 28.68 -25.87
CA LEU A 37 -21.30 29.81 -25.28
C LEU A 37 -21.87 29.50 -23.89
N HIS A 38 -22.35 28.29 -23.67
CA HIS A 38 -23.14 27.89 -22.52
C HIS A 38 -22.59 26.62 -21.86
N GLY A 39 -22.44 25.52 -22.60
CA GLY A 39 -22.15 24.21 -22.09
C GLY A 39 -20.86 24.13 -21.28
N PHE A 40 -19.82 24.87 -21.65
CA PHE A 40 -18.59 25.01 -20.92
C PHE A 40 -18.83 25.59 -19.51
N LYS A 41 -19.54 26.70 -19.40
CA LYS A 41 -19.85 27.34 -18.11
C LYS A 41 -20.77 26.51 -17.26
N GLU A 42 -21.64 25.74 -17.87
CA GLU A 42 -22.60 24.85 -17.22
C GLU A 42 -22.01 23.48 -16.91
N SER A 43 -20.72 23.26 -17.22
CA SER A 43 -20.00 21.99 -17.02
C SER A 43 -20.73 20.78 -17.63
N ARG A 44 -21.37 20.96 -18.77
CA ARG A 44 -22.13 19.90 -19.44
C ARG A 44 -21.19 18.81 -19.96
N ASP A 45 -21.59 17.54 -19.78
CA ASP A 45 -20.87 16.42 -20.37
C ASP A 45 -20.97 16.46 -21.91
N TYR A 46 -19.85 16.16 -22.58
CA TYR A 46 -19.73 16.30 -24.02
C TYR A 46 -19.13 15.07 -24.74
N CYS A 47 -18.75 14.04 -24.00
CA CYS A 47 -18.04 12.89 -24.60
C CYS A 47 -18.31 11.55 -23.92
N GLY A 48 -19.21 11.47 -22.94
CA GLY A 48 -19.59 10.23 -22.24
C GLY A 48 -18.49 9.60 -21.38
N PHE A 49 -17.31 10.20 -21.36
CA PHE A 49 -16.16 9.62 -20.67
C PHE A 49 -15.86 10.28 -19.32
N ASN A 50 -16.51 11.38 -18.96
CA ASN A 50 -16.13 12.26 -17.85
C ASN A 50 -17.22 12.44 -16.80
N GLN A 51 -17.84 11.35 -16.42
CA GLN A 51 -18.70 11.34 -15.23
C GLN A 51 -17.83 11.18 -13.99
N PHE A 52 -18.12 12.00 -12.98
CA PHE A 52 -17.44 11.96 -11.70
C PHE A 52 -18.31 11.32 -10.62
N SER A 53 -17.67 10.61 -9.70
CA SER A 53 -18.21 10.38 -8.37
C SER A 53 -17.61 11.43 -7.44
N LEU A 54 -18.45 12.20 -6.75
CA LEU A 54 -18.00 13.09 -5.71
C LEU A 54 -18.04 12.34 -4.37
N VAL A 55 -16.95 12.35 -3.64
CA VAL A 55 -16.82 11.72 -2.32
C VAL A 55 -16.59 12.78 -1.24
N VAL A 56 -17.35 12.67 -0.16
CA VAL A 56 -17.22 13.51 1.03
C VAL A 56 -17.41 12.68 2.28
N ALA A 57 -16.58 12.93 3.30
CA ALA A 57 -16.70 12.29 4.61
C ALA A 57 -17.14 13.31 5.65
N CYS A 58 -17.99 12.88 6.57
CA CYS A 58 -18.55 13.76 7.61
C CYS A 58 -18.66 13.03 8.94
N LYS A 59 -18.34 13.75 10.02
CA LYS A 59 -18.68 13.39 11.40
C LYS A 59 -19.13 14.64 12.13
N ASP A 60 -20.40 14.66 12.58
CA ASP A 60 -20.98 15.75 13.40
C ASP A 60 -20.93 17.17 12.79
N ARG A 61 -20.91 17.26 11.43
CA ARG A 61 -20.94 18.53 10.67
C ARG A 61 -22.04 18.54 9.63
N THR A 62 -23.19 17.98 9.94
CA THR A 62 -24.28 17.75 8.99
C THR A 62 -24.78 19.05 8.34
N ASP A 63 -24.88 20.17 9.09
CA ASP A 63 -25.31 21.46 8.55
C ASP A 63 -24.37 22.00 7.47
N ASN A 64 -23.06 21.87 7.67
CA ASN A 64 -22.06 22.26 6.66
C ASN A 64 -22.13 21.33 5.44
N LEU A 65 -22.21 20.02 5.69
CA LEU A 65 -22.33 19.01 4.65
C LEU A 65 -23.54 19.28 3.74
N ILE A 66 -24.70 19.62 4.31
CA ILE A 66 -25.92 19.90 3.53
C ILE A 66 -25.71 21.10 2.63
N LYS A 67 -25.16 22.19 3.14
CA LYS A 67 -24.84 23.38 2.33
C LYS A 67 -23.86 23.01 1.21
N THR A 68 -22.82 22.24 1.56
CA THR A 68 -21.82 21.75 0.61
C THR A 68 -22.48 20.91 -0.48
N ILE A 69 -23.19 19.85 -0.13
CA ILE A 69 -23.81 18.95 -1.12
C ILE A 69 -24.79 19.71 -2.01
N ASN A 70 -25.64 20.57 -1.45
CA ASN A 70 -26.59 21.36 -2.24
C ASN A 70 -25.90 22.27 -3.26
N SER A 71 -24.69 22.76 -2.99
CA SER A 71 -23.93 23.56 -3.96
C SER A 71 -23.33 22.73 -5.11
N TRP A 72 -23.18 21.41 -4.91
CA TRP A 72 -22.65 20.47 -5.90
C TRP A 72 -23.73 19.67 -6.64
N LEU A 73 -24.99 19.68 -6.14
CA LEU A 73 -26.09 18.99 -6.82
C LEU A 73 -26.37 19.63 -8.20
N ASP A 74 -26.94 18.80 -9.09
CA ASP A 74 -27.33 19.20 -10.44
C ASP A 74 -26.17 19.60 -11.38
N ILE A 75 -24.91 19.41 -10.97
CA ILE A 75 -23.78 19.53 -11.87
C ILE A 75 -23.79 18.34 -12.81
N SER A 76 -24.06 18.56 -14.08
CA SER A 76 -24.32 17.51 -15.10
C SER A 76 -23.20 16.47 -15.24
N ARG A 77 -21.98 16.83 -14.87
CA ARG A 77 -20.82 15.93 -14.90
C ARG A 77 -20.61 15.10 -13.63
N ILE A 78 -21.42 15.29 -12.60
CA ILE A 78 -21.39 14.51 -11.36
C ILE A 78 -22.70 13.71 -11.32
N ASN A 79 -22.61 12.39 -11.47
CA ASN A 79 -23.78 11.52 -11.47
C ASN A 79 -23.85 10.60 -10.25
N GLN A 80 -22.91 10.75 -9.32
CA GLN A 80 -22.91 10.05 -8.04
C GLN A 80 -22.27 10.92 -6.96
N TYR A 81 -22.95 11.01 -5.82
CA TYR A 81 -22.47 11.65 -4.60
C TYR A 81 -22.36 10.58 -3.50
N VAL A 82 -21.15 10.29 -3.04
CA VAL A 82 -20.89 9.32 -1.98
C VAL A 82 -20.62 10.07 -0.69
N ILE A 83 -21.54 9.97 0.25
CA ILE A 83 -21.43 10.58 1.57
C ILE A 83 -21.07 9.50 2.58
N VAL A 84 -19.92 9.62 3.23
CA VAL A 84 -19.53 8.72 4.32
C VAL A 84 -19.87 9.38 5.66
N ASP A 85 -20.93 8.90 6.31
CA ASP A 85 -21.31 9.28 7.66
C ASP A 85 -20.47 8.48 8.66
N TYR A 86 -19.40 9.09 9.15
CA TYR A 86 -18.42 8.43 10.00
C TYR A 86 -18.78 8.51 11.48
N SER A 87 -19.83 7.78 11.88
CA SER A 87 -20.34 7.73 13.26
C SER A 87 -20.79 9.10 13.80
N SER A 88 -21.51 9.90 13.00
CA SER A 88 -22.15 11.11 13.51
C SER A 88 -23.16 10.75 14.61
N HIS A 89 -23.31 11.59 15.63
CA HIS A 89 -24.25 11.35 16.73
C HIS A 89 -25.69 11.24 16.22
N ILE A 90 -26.07 12.11 15.29
CA ILE A 90 -27.33 12.02 14.54
C ILE A 90 -26.99 11.49 13.16
N PRO A 91 -27.51 10.30 12.74
CA PRO A 91 -27.26 9.76 11.42
C PRO A 91 -27.66 10.74 10.32
N ILE A 92 -26.79 10.94 9.32
CA ILE A 92 -27.06 11.84 8.20
C ILE A 92 -28.30 11.38 7.42
N THR A 93 -28.58 10.09 7.38
CA THR A 93 -29.77 9.51 6.75
C THR A 93 -31.10 9.98 7.34
N GLU A 94 -31.10 10.48 8.59
CA GLU A 94 -32.29 11.03 9.24
C GLU A 94 -32.61 12.47 8.76
N HIS A 95 -31.67 13.11 8.08
CA HIS A 95 -31.84 14.47 7.61
C HIS A 95 -32.61 14.51 6.27
N PRO A 96 -33.71 15.25 6.14
CA PRO A 96 -34.53 15.25 4.94
C PRO A 96 -33.83 15.83 3.71
N ASP A 97 -32.91 16.77 3.89
CA ASP A 97 -32.27 17.54 2.82
C ASP A 97 -31.16 16.78 2.07
N VAL A 98 -30.80 15.58 2.53
CA VAL A 98 -29.83 14.72 1.84
C VAL A 98 -30.48 13.62 0.99
N LYS A 99 -31.80 13.67 0.81
CA LYS A 99 -32.54 12.68 0.00
C LYS A 99 -32.53 13.06 -1.46
N HIS A 100 -31.59 12.49 -2.22
CA HIS A 100 -31.51 12.68 -3.66
C HIS A 100 -31.14 11.36 -4.36
N PRO A 101 -31.67 11.06 -5.57
CA PRO A 101 -31.45 9.78 -6.26
C PRO A 101 -29.98 9.45 -6.56
N GLN A 102 -29.13 10.47 -6.68
CA GLN A 102 -27.70 10.32 -6.97
C GLN A 102 -26.84 10.29 -5.70
N ILE A 103 -27.43 10.40 -4.50
CA ILE A 103 -26.71 10.38 -3.23
C ILE A 103 -26.72 8.95 -2.66
N ASP A 104 -25.54 8.38 -2.49
CA ASP A 104 -25.30 7.15 -1.75
C ASP A 104 -24.75 7.53 -0.35
N ILE A 105 -25.46 7.24 0.72
CA ILE A 105 -25.01 7.48 2.10
C ILE A 105 -24.52 6.16 2.68
N ILE A 106 -23.27 6.14 3.15
CA ILE A 106 -22.64 4.99 3.77
C ILE A 106 -22.39 5.32 5.23
N ARG A 107 -23.08 4.62 6.12
CA ARG A 107 -22.92 4.77 7.56
C ARG A 107 -21.80 3.87 8.09
N VAL A 108 -20.88 4.44 8.85
CA VAL A 108 -19.89 3.74 9.67
C VAL A 108 -20.30 3.89 11.12
N ASP A 109 -20.38 2.78 11.84
CA ASP A 109 -20.78 2.77 13.26
C ASP A 109 -19.59 2.50 14.20
N GLY A 110 -19.73 2.91 15.45
CA GLY A 110 -18.84 2.55 16.54
C GLY A 110 -17.50 3.30 16.59
N GLN A 111 -17.35 4.38 15.82
CA GLN A 111 -16.09 5.15 15.80
C GLN A 111 -16.21 6.41 16.67
N GLU A 112 -15.49 6.44 17.80
CA GLU A 112 -15.45 7.62 18.68
C GLU A 112 -14.72 8.80 18.03
N LYS A 113 -13.57 8.52 17.38
CA LYS A 113 -12.73 9.52 16.74
C LYS A 113 -12.87 9.47 15.23
N PHE A 114 -12.83 10.63 14.59
CA PHE A 114 -12.80 10.69 13.14
C PHE A 114 -11.43 10.22 12.62
N ASN A 115 -11.46 9.26 11.67
CA ASN A 115 -10.29 8.86 10.91
C ASN A 115 -10.54 9.19 9.43
N LEU A 116 -9.88 10.24 8.96
CA LEU A 116 -10.04 10.77 7.61
C LEU A 116 -9.70 9.70 6.57
N GLY A 117 -8.57 9.00 6.76
CA GLY A 117 -8.12 7.95 5.84
C GLY A 117 -9.14 6.83 5.67
N GLN A 118 -9.68 6.30 6.77
CA GLN A 118 -10.71 5.25 6.73
C GLN A 118 -11.98 5.74 6.03
N ALA A 119 -12.44 6.94 6.39
CA ALA A 119 -13.66 7.49 5.83
C ALA A 119 -13.56 7.68 4.31
N TYR A 120 -12.49 8.30 3.82
CA TYR A 120 -12.33 8.48 2.36
C TYR A 120 -12.04 7.18 1.62
N ASN A 121 -11.31 6.24 2.19
CA ASN A 121 -11.08 4.95 1.56
C ASN A 121 -12.38 4.18 1.32
N ILE A 122 -13.27 4.18 2.31
CA ILE A 122 -14.63 3.62 2.17
C ILE A 122 -15.36 4.34 1.02
N GLY A 123 -15.38 5.66 1.05
CA GLY A 123 -16.04 6.44 -0.01
C GLY A 123 -15.49 6.17 -1.40
N ILE A 124 -14.15 6.07 -1.54
CA ILE A 124 -13.48 5.73 -2.81
C ILE A 124 -13.91 4.34 -3.31
N ASP A 125 -14.03 3.34 -2.42
CA ASP A 125 -14.49 2.00 -2.80
C ASP A 125 -15.90 2.03 -3.41
N TYR A 126 -16.80 2.83 -2.84
CA TYR A 126 -18.18 2.97 -3.31
C TYR A 126 -18.35 3.83 -4.57
N CYS A 127 -17.35 4.62 -4.94
CA CYS A 127 -17.41 5.40 -6.19
C CYS A 127 -17.54 4.47 -7.40
N LYS A 128 -18.55 4.71 -8.27
CA LYS A 128 -18.83 3.91 -9.47
C LYS A 128 -18.07 4.41 -10.69
N ASN A 129 -17.74 5.70 -10.72
CA ASN A 129 -17.08 6.32 -11.86
C ASN A 129 -15.56 6.12 -11.83
N LYS A 130 -14.95 6.25 -13.01
CA LYS A 130 -13.49 6.14 -13.18
C LYS A 130 -12.74 7.36 -12.65
N SER A 131 -13.42 8.49 -12.53
CA SER A 131 -12.88 9.76 -12.02
C SER A 131 -13.59 10.15 -10.74
N ILE A 132 -12.83 10.56 -9.75
CA ILE A 132 -13.31 10.90 -8.41
C ILE A 132 -12.97 12.36 -8.12
N ILE A 133 -13.94 13.08 -7.52
CA ILE A 133 -13.73 14.36 -6.87
C ILE A 133 -13.81 14.13 -5.36
N LYS A 134 -12.74 14.41 -4.63
CA LYS A 134 -12.72 14.41 -3.16
C LYS A 134 -12.83 15.84 -2.67
N ILE A 135 -13.78 16.08 -1.79
CA ILE A 135 -13.97 17.37 -1.11
C ILE A 135 -14.16 17.16 0.38
N ASP A 136 -13.87 18.20 1.17
CA ASP A 136 -14.25 18.23 2.58
C ASP A 136 -15.71 18.69 2.75
N ALA A 137 -16.32 18.40 3.91
CA ALA A 137 -17.74 18.62 4.16
C ALA A 137 -18.15 20.10 4.28
N ASP A 138 -17.24 21.02 4.05
CA ASP A 138 -17.36 22.46 4.17
C ASP A 138 -16.89 23.21 2.92
N TYR A 139 -16.86 22.54 1.76
CA TYR A 139 -16.42 23.10 0.47
C TYR A 139 -17.60 23.33 -0.46
N LEU A 140 -18.00 24.61 -0.63
CA LEU A 140 -19.06 25.02 -1.56
C LEU A 140 -18.53 25.14 -2.98
N CYS A 141 -19.28 24.64 -3.94
CA CYS A 141 -19.05 24.90 -5.36
C CYS A 141 -19.72 26.24 -5.74
N LYS A 142 -18.91 27.22 -6.15
CA LYS A 142 -19.40 28.50 -6.69
C LYS A 142 -19.55 28.48 -8.19
N ASP A 143 -18.61 27.83 -8.88
CA ASP A 143 -18.61 27.69 -10.33
C ASP A 143 -18.00 26.34 -10.71
N SER A 144 -18.79 25.49 -11.35
CA SER A 144 -18.36 24.15 -11.76
C SER A 144 -17.62 24.12 -13.10
N SER A 145 -17.39 25.26 -13.75
CA SER A 145 -16.75 25.31 -15.08
C SER A 145 -15.32 24.76 -15.10
N PHE A 146 -14.62 24.76 -13.95
CA PHE A 146 -13.30 24.15 -13.86
C PHE A 146 -13.28 22.65 -14.19
N LEU A 147 -14.43 21.94 -14.03
CA LEU A 147 -14.53 20.52 -14.40
C LEU A 147 -14.30 20.29 -15.91
N ASN A 148 -14.47 21.33 -16.73
CA ASN A 148 -14.22 21.24 -18.17
C ASN A 148 -12.72 21.17 -18.52
N TYR A 149 -11.85 21.60 -17.61
CA TYR A 149 -10.40 21.43 -17.74
C TYR A 149 -9.92 20.02 -17.38
N CYS A 150 -10.76 19.24 -16.70
CA CYS A 150 -10.45 17.91 -16.17
C CYS A 150 -10.99 16.85 -17.13
N ILE A 151 -10.32 16.66 -18.24
CA ILE A 151 -10.95 16.19 -19.47
C ILE A 151 -10.92 14.69 -19.68
N ASP A 152 -10.07 13.91 -18.99
CA ASP A 152 -9.89 12.54 -19.43
C ASP A 152 -9.78 11.53 -18.28
N PRO A 153 -10.64 10.49 -18.21
CA PRO A 153 -10.46 9.36 -17.29
C PRO A 153 -9.23 8.50 -17.62
N TYR A 154 -8.63 8.69 -18.78
CA TYR A 154 -7.31 8.21 -19.13
C TYR A 154 -6.23 9.21 -18.73
N VAL A 155 -6.57 10.16 -17.84
CA VAL A 155 -5.72 11.28 -17.46
C VAL A 155 -4.37 10.81 -16.96
N GLN A 156 -3.38 11.40 -17.56
CA GLN A 156 -1.96 11.33 -17.21
C GLN A 156 -1.65 12.20 -15.98
N SER A 157 -2.67 12.73 -15.30
CA SER A 157 -2.55 13.76 -14.28
C SER A 157 -3.63 13.58 -13.21
N PHE A 158 -3.35 14.05 -12.01
CA PHE A 158 -4.35 14.30 -10.98
C PHE A 158 -4.32 15.78 -10.63
N TYR A 159 -5.42 16.27 -10.08
CA TYR A 159 -5.63 17.69 -9.85
C TYR A 159 -5.75 17.96 -8.36
N MET A 160 -4.96 18.90 -7.86
CA MET A 160 -4.92 19.31 -6.46
C MET A 160 -5.11 20.80 -6.35
N HIS A 161 -5.41 21.28 -5.15
CA HIS A 161 -5.42 22.69 -4.84
C HIS A 161 -4.02 23.21 -4.49
N GLY A 162 -3.57 24.26 -5.16
CA GLY A 162 -2.46 25.14 -4.79
C GLY A 162 -1.13 24.49 -4.43
N ASP A 163 -0.20 25.29 -3.94
CA ASP A 163 1.06 24.81 -3.39
C ASP A 163 0.86 24.39 -1.93
N HIS A 164 0.97 23.09 -1.65
CA HIS A 164 0.72 22.52 -0.33
C HIS A 164 1.69 23.01 0.75
N GLU A 165 2.86 23.45 0.37
CA GLU A 165 3.84 23.99 1.32
C GLU A 165 3.48 25.42 1.77
N PHE A 166 2.67 26.14 0.99
CA PHE A 166 2.44 27.56 1.16
C PHE A 166 0.97 28.03 1.12
N SER A 167 -0.01 27.13 0.89
CA SER A 167 -1.40 27.58 0.84
C SER A 167 -1.94 27.86 2.23
N ASN A 168 -2.14 29.15 2.53
CA ASN A 168 -2.85 29.61 3.73
C ASN A 168 -4.39 29.50 3.59
N ASN A 169 -4.90 29.01 2.46
CA ASN A 169 -6.30 29.17 2.05
C ASN A 169 -7.22 28.04 2.47
N GLY A 170 -6.72 27.01 3.18
CA GLY A 170 -7.58 25.97 3.79
C GLY A 170 -8.26 24.99 2.83
N LEU A 171 -7.95 25.02 1.52
CA LEU A 171 -8.57 24.16 0.51
C LEU A 171 -7.78 22.87 0.20
N SER A 172 -6.84 22.49 1.04
CA SER A 172 -6.01 21.28 0.86
C SER A 172 -6.80 19.98 0.76
N GLY A 173 -8.05 19.99 1.20
CA GLY A 173 -8.97 18.86 1.11
C GLY A 173 -9.62 18.63 -0.25
N PHE A 174 -9.34 19.45 -1.28
CA PHE A 174 -9.85 19.25 -2.62
C PHE A 174 -8.87 18.46 -3.49
N CYS A 175 -9.35 17.40 -4.16
CA CYS A 175 -8.57 16.67 -5.14
C CYS A 175 -9.46 15.98 -6.17
N MET A 176 -9.00 15.92 -7.43
CA MET A 176 -9.61 15.11 -8.47
C MET A 176 -8.60 14.11 -9.02
N PHE A 177 -8.97 12.84 -9.07
CA PHE A 177 -8.04 11.76 -9.46
C PHE A 177 -8.74 10.57 -10.12
N PRO A 178 -8.01 9.79 -10.94
CA PRO A 178 -8.53 8.59 -11.56
C PRO A 178 -8.51 7.40 -10.58
N LYS A 179 -9.66 6.73 -10.42
CA LYS A 179 -9.83 5.55 -9.55
C LYS A 179 -8.93 4.37 -9.94
N LYS A 180 -8.55 4.25 -11.21
CA LYS A 180 -7.80 3.10 -11.76
C LYS A 180 -6.45 2.84 -11.08
N TYR A 181 -5.86 3.83 -10.42
CA TYR A 181 -4.57 3.67 -9.73
C TYR A 181 -4.69 2.99 -8.36
N ASN A 182 -5.92 2.82 -7.83
CA ASN A 182 -6.16 2.20 -6.53
C ASN A 182 -5.30 2.81 -5.40
N VAL A 183 -5.07 4.12 -5.46
CA VAL A 183 -4.36 4.82 -4.38
C VAL A 183 -5.35 5.11 -3.27
N TYR A 184 -4.92 4.85 -2.04
CA TYR A 184 -5.72 5.00 -0.85
C TYR A 184 -5.00 5.86 0.19
N TYR A 185 -5.78 6.47 1.08
CA TYR A 185 -5.28 7.17 2.25
C TYR A 185 -4.68 6.21 3.26
N ARG A 186 -3.72 6.68 4.03
CA ARG A 186 -3.22 5.94 5.21
C ARG A 186 -4.24 5.98 6.33
N GLU A 187 -4.60 4.81 6.84
CA GLU A 187 -5.55 4.67 7.95
C GLU A 187 -4.87 4.66 9.33
N ASP A 188 -3.55 4.53 9.35
CA ASP A 188 -2.71 4.52 10.54
C ASP A 188 -2.26 5.92 10.99
N LEU A 189 -2.57 6.97 10.23
CA LEU A 189 -2.38 8.35 10.66
C LEU A 189 -3.40 8.73 11.74
N ASN A 190 -2.90 9.15 12.89
CA ASN A 190 -3.74 9.53 14.03
C ASN A 190 -3.88 11.04 14.15
N GLY A 191 -5.11 11.49 14.40
CA GLY A 191 -5.41 12.91 14.51
C GLY A 191 -5.52 13.58 13.16
N TRP A 192 -5.36 14.90 13.12
CA TRP A 192 -5.54 15.70 11.93
C TRP A 192 -4.20 16.19 11.35
N GLY A 193 -4.08 16.16 10.02
CA GLY A 193 -3.00 16.75 9.24
C GLY A 193 -2.05 15.75 8.59
N TYR A 194 -1.55 16.13 7.45
CA TYR A 194 -0.67 15.39 6.54
C TYR A 194 -1.34 14.23 5.76
N ASP A 195 -2.61 13.92 6.00
CA ASP A 195 -3.35 12.86 5.32
C ASP A 195 -3.43 13.12 3.82
N ASP A 196 -3.87 14.31 3.44
CA ASP A 196 -4.00 14.71 2.04
C ASP A 196 -2.63 14.79 1.37
N LEU A 197 -1.63 15.34 2.05
CA LEU A 197 -0.27 15.43 1.52
C LEU A 197 0.35 14.04 1.24
N ASP A 198 0.15 13.08 2.15
CA ASP A 198 0.60 11.69 1.94
C ASP A 198 -0.11 11.08 0.72
N PHE A 199 -1.43 11.25 0.62
CA PHE A 199 -2.22 10.76 -0.50
C PHE A 199 -1.76 11.36 -1.84
N TYR A 200 -1.55 12.67 -1.90
CA TYR A 200 -1.13 13.36 -3.13
C TYR A 200 0.25 12.90 -3.61
N LYS A 201 1.18 12.73 -2.68
CA LYS A 201 2.51 12.22 -3.02
C LYS A 201 2.45 10.77 -3.52
N ARG A 202 1.62 9.91 -2.92
CA ARG A 202 1.39 8.54 -3.42
C ARG A 202 0.76 8.54 -4.81
N MET A 203 -0.17 9.45 -5.06
CA MET A 203 -0.79 9.60 -6.37
C MET A 203 0.25 10.05 -7.41
N GLY A 204 1.11 11.00 -7.07
CA GLY A 204 2.18 11.49 -7.96
C GLY A 204 3.23 10.42 -8.31
N GLU A 205 3.47 9.46 -7.43
CA GLU A 205 4.41 8.36 -7.67
C GLU A 205 3.87 7.26 -8.59
N GLN A 206 2.56 7.29 -8.93
CA GLN A 206 2.00 6.26 -9.81
C GLN A 206 2.62 6.33 -11.21
N PRO A 207 2.86 5.16 -11.84
CA PRO A 207 3.48 5.12 -13.15
C PRO A 207 2.58 5.75 -14.22
N HIS A 208 3.19 6.46 -15.14
CA HIS A 208 2.50 7.00 -16.30
C HIS A 208 1.96 5.84 -17.17
N PRO A 209 0.66 5.83 -17.52
CA PRO A 209 0.03 4.68 -18.17
C PRO A 209 0.59 4.36 -19.56
N TRP A 210 1.21 5.33 -20.24
CA TRP A 210 1.64 5.21 -21.64
C TRP A 210 3.14 5.45 -21.85
N LYS A 211 3.86 5.95 -20.84
CA LYS A 211 5.27 6.29 -20.97
C LYS A 211 6.09 5.56 -19.91
N LYS A 212 6.83 4.55 -20.35
CA LYS A 212 7.68 3.76 -19.47
C LYS A 212 8.71 4.66 -18.77
N GLY A 213 8.74 4.58 -17.43
CA GLY A 213 9.68 5.32 -16.60
C GLY A 213 9.25 6.76 -16.22
N GLU A 214 8.12 7.26 -16.75
CA GLU A 214 7.54 8.52 -16.28
C GLU A 214 6.49 8.26 -15.19
N LYS A 215 6.30 9.27 -14.31
CA LYS A 215 5.30 9.28 -13.25
C LYS A 215 4.05 10.05 -13.67
N LEU A 216 2.98 9.86 -12.91
CA LEU A 216 1.74 10.62 -13.09
C LEU A 216 2.04 12.12 -12.86
N LYS A 217 1.58 12.95 -13.77
CA LYS A 217 1.79 14.39 -13.67
C LYS A 217 0.78 15.01 -12.73
N GLU A 218 1.27 15.65 -11.69
CA GLU A 218 0.47 16.52 -10.83
C GLU A 218 0.08 17.81 -11.56
N VAL A 219 -1.19 18.21 -11.46
CA VAL A 219 -1.69 19.51 -11.92
C VAL A 219 -2.27 20.27 -10.73
N ILE A 220 -1.70 21.41 -10.46
CA ILE A 220 -2.14 22.29 -9.37
C ILE A 220 -3.05 23.37 -9.97
N PHE A 221 -4.21 23.58 -9.36
CA PHE A 221 -5.09 24.69 -9.70
C PHE A 221 -4.63 25.95 -8.95
N PHE A 222 -4.15 26.93 -9.69
CA PHE A 222 -4.00 28.26 -9.18
C PHE A 222 -5.38 28.93 -9.19
N ASN A 223 -5.73 29.63 -8.12
CA ASN A 223 -7.01 30.34 -7.94
C ASN A 223 -8.23 29.40 -7.86
N ILE A 224 -8.12 28.21 -7.30
CA ILE A 224 -9.27 27.31 -7.10
C ILE A 224 -10.36 27.97 -6.23
N GLU A 225 -10.02 28.93 -5.40
CA GLU A 225 -10.92 29.75 -4.57
C GLU A 225 -11.89 30.62 -5.41
N GLU A 226 -11.65 30.81 -6.71
CA GLU A 226 -12.64 31.39 -7.62
C GLU A 226 -13.82 30.45 -7.85
N TYR A 227 -13.58 29.14 -7.75
CA TYR A 227 -14.53 28.07 -8.04
C TYR A 227 -15.10 27.41 -6.79
N ILE A 228 -14.32 27.35 -5.71
CA ILE A 228 -14.68 26.68 -4.47
C ILE A 228 -14.51 27.65 -3.30
N GLU A 229 -15.44 27.60 -2.37
CA GLU A 229 -15.44 28.40 -1.13
C GLU A 229 -15.42 27.48 0.07
N HIS A 230 -14.56 27.77 1.04
CA HIS A 230 -14.52 27.09 2.32
C HIS A 230 -15.51 27.77 3.30
N ILE A 231 -16.41 26.99 3.89
CA ILE A 231 -17.27 27.47 4.97
C ILE A 231 -16.41 27.63 6.23
N GLU A 232 -16.29 28.86 6.72
CA GLU A 232 -15.56 29.09 7.97
C GLU A 232 -16.19 28.31 9.13
N HIS A 233 -15.36 27.62 9.87
CA HIS A 233 -15.74 26.92 11.10
C HIS A 233 -14.64 27.08 12.15
N GLN A 234 -14.98 26.81 13.43
CA GLN A 234 -13.96 26.77 14.47
C GLN A 234 -12.90 25.75 14.13
N PRO A 235 -11.61 26.12 14.09
CA PRO A 235 -10.52 25.17 13.83
C PRO A 235 -10.55 24.08 14.90
N GLN A 236 -10.38 22.85 14.48
CA GLN A 236 -10.07 21.77 15.41
C GLN A 236 -8.75 22.11 16.10
N ASN A 237 -8.72 21.92 17.42
CA ASN A 237 -7.64 22.34 18.29
C ASN A 237 -6.28 21.91 17.70
N ASP A 238 -5.43 22.85 17.29
CA ASP A 238 -4.11 22.62 16.67
C ASP A 238 -3.17 21.74 17.53
N ALA A 239 -3.47 21.61 18.82
CA ALA A 239 -2.75 20.70 19.72
C ALA A 239 -2.85 19.22 19.30
N LEU A 240 -3.82 18.86 18.45
CA LEU A 240 -3.99 17.51 17.91
C LEU A 240 -3.34 17.31 16.52
N ARG A 241 -2.77 18.35 15.93
CA ARG A 241 -1.98 18.22 14.72
C ARG A 241 -0.77 17.35 15.04
N ASN A 242 -0.86 16.09 14.70
CA ASN A 242 0.11 15.13 15.16
C ASN A 242 1.45 15.33 14.42
N LYS A 243 2.45 15.89 15.12
CA LYS A 243 3.82 16.04 14.59
C LYS A 243 4.41 14.71 14.09
N ASN A 244 3.95 13.58 14.62
CA ASN A 244 4.36 12.25 14.16
C ASN A 244 3.85 11.95 12.75
N ASN A 245 2.70 12.50 12.32
CA ASN A 245 2.22 12.34 10.96
C ASN A 245 3.20 12.94 9.95
N LYS A 246 3.85 14.06 10.27
CA LYS A 246 4.91 14.63 9.41
C LYS A 246 6.08 13.68 9.21
N LEU A 247 6.44 12.90 10.22
CA LEU A 247 7.53 11.93 10.16
C LEU A 247 7.13 10.64 9.42
N LEU A 248 5.84 10.28 9.47
CA LEU A 248 5.29 9.09 8.81
C LEU A 248 4.90 9.39 7.36
N CYS A 249 4.48 10.63 7.10
CA CYS A 249 4.08 11.06 5.78
C CYS A 249 5.26 10.92 4.80
N VAL A 250 5.01 10.20 3.72
CA VAL A 250 5.87 10.22 2.52
C VAL A 250 7.25 9.58 2.64
N THR A 251 7.49 8.77 3.64
CA THR A 251 8.74 8.00 3.66
C THR A 251 8.81 7.00 2.51
N GLU A 252 7.66 6.44 2.11
CA GLU A 252 7.55 5.38 1.10
C GLU A 252 6.30 5.56 0.23
N PRO A 253 6.25 6.61 -0.63
CA PRO A 253 5.04 6.98 -1.37
C PRO A 253 4.60 5.97 -2.44
N TYR A 254 5.48 5.06 -2.84
CA TYR A 254 5.19 3.98 -3.80
C TYR A 254 4.53 2.76 -3.16
N LEU A 255 4.52 2.66 -1.81
CA LEU A 255 3.85 1.57 -1.11
C LEU A 255 2.36 1.89 -0.92
N GLN A 256 1.52 0.88 -1.12
CA GLN A 256 0.11 1.01 -0.80
C GLN A 256 -0.07 1.04 0.73
N PRO A 257 -0.92 1.92 1.26
CA PRO A 257 -1.15 1.99 2.70
C PRO A 257 -1.91 0.76 3.22
N LEU A 258 -1.66 0.43 4.47
CA LEU A 258 -2.43 -0.56 5.20
C LEU A 258 -3.88 -0.08 5.37
N ARG A 259 -4.83 -0.99 5.15
CA ARG A 259 -6.26 -0.73 5.33
C ARG A 259 -6.86 -1.68 6.36
N GLN A 260 -7.78 -1.19 7.18
CA GLN A 260 -8.51 -2.01 8.12
C GLN A 260 -9.69 -2.70 7.42
N ASN A 261 -9.89 -3.98 7.68
CA ASN A 261 -11.08 -4.70 7.23
C ASN A 261 -12.32 -4.19 7.95
N TYR A 262 -13.44 -4.26 7.26
CA TYR A 262 -14.74 -3.97 7.82
C TYR A 262 -15.79 -5.00 7.37
N ASN A 263 -16.82 -5.12 8.17
CA ASN A 263 -18.01 -5.93 7.92
C ASN A 263 -19.27 -5.06 7.97
N TYR A 264 -20.42 -5.67 7.73
CA TYR A 264 -21.70 -4.99 7.86
C TYR A 264 -22.44 -5.54 9.07
N ASN A 265 -22.99 -4.66 9.91
CA ASN A 265 -23.88 -5.05 10.99
C ASN A 265 -25.29 -5.39 10.47
N SER A 266 -26.18 -5.78 11.36
CA SER A 266 -27.57 -6.16 11.01
C SER A 266 -28.39 -5.02 10.38
N SER A 267 -27.98 -3.78 10.56
CA SER A 267 -28.59 -2.60 9.94
C SER A 267 -27.99 -2.24 8.58
N GLY A 268 -27.00 -3.01 8.11
CA GLY A 268 -26.28 -2.75 6.85
C GLY A 268 -25.22 -1.65 6.96
N ASN A 269 -24.92 -1.17 8.17
CA ASN A 269 -23.88 -0.19 8.40
C ASN A 269 -22.51 -0.85 8.51
N ILE A 270 -21.46 -0.13 8.12
CA ILE A 270 -20.09 -0.57 8.23
C ILE A 270 -19.64 -0.57 9.68
N VAL A 271 -19.01 -1.66 10.11
CA VAL A 271 -18.30 -1.78 11.37
C VAL A 271 -16.90 -2.34 11.09
N PHE A 272 -15.89 -1.74 11.68
CA PHE A 272 -14.53 -2.25 11.52
C PHE A 272 -14.30 -3.48 12.36
N ASP A 273 -13.51 -4.41 11.83
CA ASP A 273 -13.05 -5.57 12.59
C ASP A 273 -12.25 -5.13 13.83
N ASN A 274 -12.31 -5.95 14.88
CA ASN A 274 -11.47 -5.72 16.04
C ASN A 274 -9.99 -5.70 15.62
N LYS A 275 -9.29 -4.67 16.07
CA LYS A 275 -7.86 -4.55 15.81
C LYS A 275 -7.13 -5.74 16.41
N LYS A 276 -6.43 -6.50 15.57
CA LYS A 276 -5.51 -7.53 16.01
C LYS A 276 -4.23 -6.91 16.56
N THR A 277 -3.64 -7.57 17.53
CA THR A 277 -2.38 -7.17 18.17
C THR A 277 -1.34 -8.26 17.98
N ILE A 278 -0.08 -7.90 18.18
CA ILE A 278 1.02 -8.88 18.23
C ILE A 278 0.92 -9.60 19.57
N ASP A 279 0.76 -10.93 19.52
CA ASP A 279 0.64 -11.78 20.72
C ASP A 279 2.01 -11.93 21.40
N LYS A 280 3.05 -12.13 20.59
CA LYS A 280 4.42 -12.33 21.06
C LYS A 280 5.46 -11.66 20.16
N THR A 281 6.56 -11.25 20.80
CA THR A 281 7.74 -10.73 20.11
C THR A 281 8.90 -11.67 20.39
N TYR A 282 9.45 -12.28 19.35
CA TYR A 282 10.62 -13.14 19.42
C TYR A 282 11.84 -12.47 18.82
N CYS A 283 13.00 -12.61 19.48
CA CYS A 283 14.26 -12.22 18.88
C CYS A 283 15.19 -13.43 18.77
N ILE A 284 15.58 -13.75 17.53
CA ILE A 284 16.51 -14.80 17.18
C ILE A 284 17.92 -14.33 17.55
N ASN A 285 18.58 -15.04 18.44
CA ASN A 285 19.94 -14.72 18.88
C ASN A 285 20.71 -15.98 19.22
N LEU A 286 21.99 -16.05 18.80
CA LEU A 286 22.87 -17.14 19.14
C LEU A 286 23.25 -17.10 20.64
N LYS A 287 23.20 -18.24 21.32
CA LYS A 287 23.43 -18.35 22.75
C LYS A 287 24.74 -17.71 23.24
N HIS A 288 25.78 -17.76 22.42
CA HIS A 288 27.08 -17.19 22.76
C HIS A 288 27.16 -15.67 22.50
N ARG A 289 26.23 -15.07 21.72
CA ARG A 289 26.20 -13.66 21.40
C ARG A 289 25.43 -12.85 22.46
N LYS A 290 25.93 -12.91 23.70
CA LYS A 290 25.37 -12.16 24.83
C LYS A 290 25.44 -10.66 24.65
N ASP A 291 26.43 -10.18 23.91
CA ASP A 291 26.61 -8.79 23.52
C ASP A 291 25.39 -8.30 22.71
N ARG A 292 24.97 -9.04 21.70
CA ARG A 292 23.80 -8.72 20.87
C ARG A 292 22.49 -8.86 21.65
N TRP A 293 22.37 -9.93 22.47
CA TRP A 293 21.19 -10.07 23.32
C TRP A 293 21.03 -8.87 24.26
N SER A 294 22.13 -8.40 24.89
CA SER A 294 22.10 -7.22 25.75
C SER A 294 21.61 -5.98 25.01
N HIS A 295 21.93 -5.86 23.70
CA HIS A 295 21.47 -4.75 22.85
C HIS A 295 19.96 -4.78 22.65
N VAL A 296 19.39 -5.95 22.29
CA VAL A 296 17.96 -6.06 21.92
C VAL A 296 17.03 -6.33 23.10
N SER A 297 17.55 -6.69 24.27
CA SER A 297 16.75 -7.04 25.46
C SER A 297 15.91 -5.87 26.04
N SER A 298 16.16 -4.64 25.58
CA SER A 298 15.36 -3.44 25.91
C SER A 298 14.07 -3.32 25.08
N ILE A 299 13.85 -4.19 24.11
CA ILE A 299 12.62 -4.23 23.33
C ILE A 299 11.47 -4.71 24.23
N LYS A 300 10.33 -4.04 24.14
CA LYS A 300 9.14 -4.35 24.95
C LYS A 300 8.67 -5.79 24.73
N ASN A 301 8.52 -6.54 25.82
CA ASN A 301 8.02 -7.92 25.83
C ASN A 301 8.75 -8.88 24.88
N VAL A 302 10.04 -8.63 24.60
CA VAL A 302 10.84 -9.51 23.74
C VAL A 302 11.18 -10.81 24.45
N GLU A 303 10.93 -11.93 23.78
CA GLU A 303 11.34 -13.27 24.20
C GLU A 303 12.58 -13.71 23.41
N HIS A 304 13.57 -14.25 24.12
CA HIS A 304 14.76 -14.82 23.50
C HIS A 304 14.42 -16.14 22.80
N PHE A 305 14.76 -16.23 21.52
CA PHE A 305 14.73 -17.48 20.77
C PHE A 305 16.15 -17.91 20.42
N GLU A 306 16.59 -19.06 20.95
CA GLU A 306 17.95 -19.56 20.73
C GLU A 306 18.13 -19.97 19.27
N ALA A 307 18.97 -19.26 18.54
CA ALA A 307 19.27 -19.49 17.13
C ALA A 307 20.05 -20.81 16.94
N ILE A 308 19.79 -21.48 15.82
CA ILE A 308 20.53 -22.69 15.42
C ILE A 308 21.89 -22.29 14.85
N ASN A 309 22.96 -22.80 15.47
CA ASN A 309 24.32 -22.57 15.01
C ASN A 309 24.79 -23.71 14.09
N THR A 310 25.01 -23.38 12.81
CA THR A 310 25.47 -24.32 11.78
C THR A 310 26.89 -24.02 11.28
N THR A 311 27.61 -23.08 11.88
CA THR A 311 28.97 -22.70 11.44
C THR A 311 29.96 -23.84 11.47
N SER A 312 29.76 -24.83 12.34
CA SER A 312 30.61 -26.01 12.48
C SER A 312 30.09 -27.28 11.80
N THR A 313 28.81 -27.32 11.40
CA THR A 313 28.18 -28.52 10.80
C THR A 313 27.23 -28.11 9.66
N THR A 314 27.36 -28.76 8.51
CA THR A 314 26.51 -28.46 7.33
C THR A 314 25.22 -29.27 7.28
N ASP A 315 25.13 -30.36 8.04
CA ASP A 315 24.04 -31.34 8.00
C ASP A 315 22.99 -31.18 9.10
N GLU A 316 23.04 -30.08 9.86
CA GLU A 316 22.13 -29.83 10.98
C GLU A 316 20.65 -29.90 10.56
N TYR A 317 20.32 -29.44 9.34
CA TYR A 317 18.96 -29.48 8.81
C TYR A 317 18.37 -30.89 8.73
N LYS A 318 19.20 -31.94 8.56
CA LYS A 318 18.74 -33.32 8.52
C LYS A 318 18.11 -33.78 9.84
N LYS A 319 18.55 -33.21 10.98
CA LYS A 319 17.95 -33.49 12.29
C LYS A 319 16.49 -33.05 12.39
N TYR A 320 16.10 -32.10 11.55
CA TYR A 320 14.75 -31.58 11.47
C TYR A 320 13.95 -32.20 10.32
N GLY A 321 14.46 -33.25 9.69
CA GLY A 321 13.80 -33.95 8.58
C GLY A 321 13.81 -33.20 7.26
N LEU A 322 14.71 -32.21 7.12
CA LEU A 322 14.85 -31.42 5.89
C LEU A 322 15.97 -31.96 5.03
N ASP A 323 15.78 -31.91 3.71
CA ASP A 323 16.80 -32.09 2.71
C ASP A 323 17.35 -30.72 2.27
N TYR A 324 18.35 -30.73 1.38
CA TYR A 324 18.89 -29.53 0.74
C TYR A 324 18.75 -29.67 -0.78
N ASP A 325 17.93 -28.81 -1.39
CA ASP A 325 17.64 -28.83 -2.82
C ASP A 325 17.67 -27.39 -3.39
N PRO A 326 18.88 -26.82 -3.60
CA PRO A 326 19.02 -25.41 -3.97
C PRO A 326 18.36 -25.10 -5.32
N ILE A 327 17.69 -23.94 -5.39
CA ILE A 327 16.94 -23.47 -6.55
C ILE A 327 17.86 -23.23 -7.77
N ASP A 328 19.09 -22.83 -7.54
CA ASP A 328 20.10 -22.60 -8.58
C ASP A 328 21.55 -22.74 -8.02
N MET A 329 22.52 -22.59 -8.92
CA MET A 329 23.94 -22.69 -8.58
C MET A 329 24.42 -21.54 -7.68
N GLU A 330 23.89 -20.34 -7.82
CA GLU A 330 24.26 -19.20 -6.96
C GLU A 330 23.87 -19.47 -5.52
N VAL A 331 22.66 -19.99 -5.31
CA VAL A 331 22.18 -20.41 -4.00
C VAL A 331 23.06 -21.53 -3.42
N LYS A 332 23.45 -22.53 -4.24
CA LYS A 332 24.34 -23.58 -3.80
C LYS A 332 25.68 -23.02 -3.34
N ILE A 333 26.31 -22.16 -4.12
CA ILE A 333 27.57 -21.49 -3.79
C ILE A 333 27.42 -20.65 -2.50
N TYR A 334 26.31 -19.90 -2.40
CA TYR A 334 26.05 -19.07 -1.23
C TYR A 334 26.06 -19.89 0.07
N PHE A 335 25.34 -21.01 0.12
CA PHE A 335 25.29 -21.86 1.31
C PHE A 335 26.63 -22.56 1.60
N GLU A 336 27.43 -22.87 0.57
CA GLU A 336 28.76 -23.44 0.76
C GLU A 336 29.75 -22.45 1.40
N ILE A 337 29.61 -21.17 1.06
CA ILE A 337 30.45 -20.09 1.61
C ILE A 337 29.92 -19.63 2.97
N HIS A 338 28.60 -19.52 3.11
CA HIS A 338 27.94 -18.96 4.31
C HIS A 338 27.18 -20.05 5.07
N LYS A 339 27.90 -20.90 5.78
CA LYS A 339 27.31 -22.03 6.53
C LYS A 339 26.25 -21.60 7.55
N GLY A 340 26.38 -20.41 8.13
CA GLY A 340 25.38 -19.82 9.03
C GLY A 340 23.99 -19.63 8.41
N ALA A 341 23.90 -19.57 7.08
CA ALA A 341 22.62 -19.42 6.39
C ALA A 341 21.67 -20.61 6.61
N TYR A 342 22.20 -21.83 6.78
CA TYR A 342 21.39 -22.97 7.18
C TYR A 342 20.77 -22.76 8.58
N GLY A 343 21.57 -22.25 9.52
CA GLY A 343 21.12 -21.94 10.88
C GLY A 343 20.07 -20.84 10.91
N ALA A 344 20.24 -19.80 10.10
CA ALA A 344 19.24 -18.75 9.95
C ALA A 344 17.91 -19.35 9.45
N TYR A 345 17.93 -20.11 8.35
CA TYR A 345 16.72 -20.76 7.85
C TYR A 345 16.03 -21.63 8.90
N LEU A 346 16.82 -22.50 9.57
CA LEU A 346 16.29 -23.40 10.61
C LEU A 346 15.69 -22.64 11.79
N SER A 347 16.30 -21.54 12.20
CA SER A 347 15.80 -20.72 13.30
C SER A 347 14.43 -20.13 12.97
N HIS A 348 14.26 -19.58 11.77
CA HIS A 348 12.98 -19.07 11.30
C HIS A 348 11.95 -20.19 11.13
N TYR A 349 12.33 -21.31 10.54
CA TYR A 349 11.46 -22.48 10.36
C TYR A 349 10.91 -23.00 11.69
N LEU A 350 11.75 -23.08 12.72
CA LEU A 350 11.31 -23.50 14.05
C LEU A 350 10.41 -22.46 14.72
N LEU A 351 10.64 -21.17 14.48
CA LEU A 351 9.73 -20.12 14.94
C LEU A 351 8.37 -20.20 14.25
N TRP A 352 8.31 -20.49 12.93
CA TRP A 352 7.03 -20.69 12.25
C TRP A 352 6.26 -21.87 12.85
N LYS A 353 6.95 -22.99 13.19
CA LYS A 353 6.32 -24.10 13.91
C LYS A 353 5.79 -23.66 15.27
N LYS A 354 6.59 -22.91 16.02
CA LYS A 354 6.21 -22.42 17.35
C LYS A 354 4.98 -21.50 17.31
N ILE A 355 4.86 -20.62 16.31
CA ILE A 355 3.68 -19.77 16.12
C ILE A 355 2.41 -20.63 15.95
N VAL A 356 2.50 -21.70 15.15
CA VAL A 356 1.38 -22.62 14.92
C VAL A 356 1.07 -23.44 16.18
N GLU A 357 2.09 -23.99 16.84
CA GLU A 357 1.95 -24.82 18.06
C GLU A 357 1.35 -24.02 19.22
N GLU A 358 1.76 -22.77 19.39
CA GLU A 358 1.25 -21.87 20.43
C GLU A 358 -0.08 -21.19 20.05
N ASN A 359 -0.57 -21.44 18.84
CA ASN A 359 -1.83 -20.87 18.31
C ASN A 359 -1.86 -19.32 18.37
N LEU A 360 -0.75 -18.68 18.00
CA LEU A 360 -0.64 -17.22 17.99
C LEU A 360 -1.34 -16.64 16.77
N ASP A 361 -2.16 -15.61 16.95
CA ASP A 361 -2.75 -14.89 15.82
C ASP A 361 -1.65 -14.20 15.01
N TYR A 362 -0.75 -13.48 15.71
CA TYR A 362 0.39 -12.76 15.12
C TYR A 362 1.61 -12.79 16.04
N ALA A 363 2.78 -12.99 15.45
CA ALA A 363 4.06 -12.85 16.12
C ALA A 363 4.96 -11.84 15.41
N LEU A 364 5.69 -11.02 16.17
CA LEU A 364 6.80 -10.22 15.69
C LEU A 364 8.08 -11.04 15.82
N ILE A 365 8.79 -11.20 14.71
CA ILE A 365 10.06 -11.92 14.63
C ILE A 365 11.16 -10.93 14.28
N LEU A 366 12.22 -10.93 15.07
CA LEU A 366 13.36 -10.04 14.97
C LEU A 366 14.66 -10.87 14.95
N GLU A 367 15.66 -10.41 14.19
CA GLU A 367 17.05 -10.80 14.38
C GLU A 367 17.74 -9.85 15.38
N ASP A 368 18.89 -10.24 15.89
CA ASP A 368 19.56 -9.54 16.99
C ASP A 368 20.38 -8.29 16.58
N ASP A 369 20.22 -7.85 15.33
CA ASP A 369 20.86 -6.67 14.76
C ASP A 369 19.89 -5.49 14.49
N VAL A 370 18.64 -5.57 14.95
CA VAL A 370 17.68 -4.46 14.85
C VAL A 370 17.97 -3.36 15.87
N VAL A 371 17.50 -2.14 15.59
CA VAL A 371 17.59 -1.00 16.53
C VAL A 371 16.39 -1.01 17.47
N PRO A 372 16.58 -1.24 18.81
CA PRO A 372 15.48 -1.38 19.77
C PRO A 372 14.52 -0.21 19.82
N GLU A 373 15.02 1.03 19.69
CA GLU A 373 14.19 2.24 19.74
C GLU A 373 13.20 2.28 18.57
N SER A 374 13.62 1.85 17.39
CA SER A 374 12.76 1.80 16.20
C SER A 374 11.68 0.72 16.34
N VAL A 375 12.03 -0.44 16.91
CA VAL A 375 11.07 -1.52 17.21
C VAL A 375 10.04 -1.04 18.24
N ASN A 376 10.48 -0.47 19.36
CA ASN A 376 9.58 0.04 20.39
C ASN A 376 8.64 1.11 19.84
N LYS A 377 9.14 2.02 18.99
CA LYS A 377 8.32 3.03 18.31
C LYS A 377 7.27 2.39 17.40
N MET A 378 7.64 1.35 16.67
CA MET A 378 6.71 0.59 15.84
C MET A 378 5.64 -0.11 16.68
N LEU A 379 6.02 -0.76 17.79
CA LEU A 379 5.09 -1.39 18.72
C LEU A 379 4.09 -0.38 19.36
N ASP A 380 4.52 0.87 19.56
CA ASP A 380 3.66 1.95 20.07
C ASP A 380 2.79 2.58 18.97
N SER A 381 2.99 2.21 17.71
CA SER A 381 2.19 2.71 16.60
C SER A 381 0.83 1.99 16.50
N ASN A 382 -0.10 2.58 15.76
CA ASN A 382 -1.39 1.95 15.45
C ASN A 382 -1.30 1.06 14.21
N LEU A 383 -0.23 0.28 14.06
CA LEU A 383 -0.05 -0.60 12.92
C LEU A 383 -1.25 -1.53 12.74
N LEU A 384 -1.82 -1.54 11.54
CA LEU A 384 -2.95 -2.39 11.16
C LEU A 384 -2.41 -3.70 10.57
N ILE A 385 -2.56 -4.79 11.29
CA ILE A 385 -2.01 -6.09 10.89
C ILE A 385 -3.05 -7.10 10.41
N ASN A 386 -4.33 -6.81 10.62
CA ASN A 386 -5.45 -7.74 10.43
C ASN A 386 -5.53 -8.43 9.08
N ASN A 387 -5.04 -7.78 8.02
CA ASN A 387 -5.27 -8.19 6.64
C ASN A 387 -4.09 -8.91 6.02
N TYR A 388 -3.02 -9.08 6.75
CA TYR A 388 -1.77 -9.53 6.17
C TYR A 388 -1.27 -10.78 6.85
N ASP A 389 -0.79 -11.70 6.05
CA ASP A 389 -0.12 -12.91 6.53
C ASP A 389 1.34 -12.62 6.89
N PHE A 390 1.93 -11.62 6.22
CA PHE A 390 3.33 -11.23 6.38
C PHE A 390 3.51 -9.73 6.22
N ILE A 391 4.14 -9.06 7.19
CA ILE A 391 4.51 -7.64 7.11
C ILE A 391 6.00 -7.51 7.33
N GLN A 392 6.76 -7.12 6.30
CA GLN A 392 8.18 -6.81 6.45
C GLN A 392 8.35 -5.42 7.05
N LEU A 393 9.16 -5.30 8.09
CA LEU A 393 9.37 -4.07 8.85
C LEU A 393 10.75 -3.44 8.61
N SER A 394 11.71 -4.20 8.10
CA SER A 394 13.06 -3.71 7.83
C SER A 394 13.06 -2.53 6.85
N LYS A 395 13.81 -1.48 7.16
CA LYS A 395 14.06 -0.35 6.25
C LYS A 395 14.99 -0.71 5.09
N ARG A 396 15.55 -1.89 5.08
CA ARG A 396 16.34 -2.42 3.96
C ARG A 396 15.39 -2.89 2.86
N ILE A 397 15.03 -1.97 1.94
CA ILE A 397 14.20 -2.27 0.78
C ILE A 397 15.10 -2.40 -0.44
N ARG A 398 14.90 -3.47 -1.20
CA ARG A 398 15.48 -3.64 -2.53
C ARG A 398 14.41 -3.46 -3.59
N PHE A 399 14.85 -3.18 -4.81
CA PHE A 399 13.98 -2.98 -5.96
C PHE A 399 14.37 -3.92 -7.08
N ASP A 400 13.38 -4.46 -7.78
CA ASP A 400 13.60 -5.24 -8.99
C ASP A 400 14.02 -4.34 -10.17
N LEU A 401 14.29 -4.96 -11.33
CA LEU A 401 14.67 -4.25 -12.56
C LEU A 401 13.59 -3.30 -13.09
N TYR A 402 12.35 -3.43 -12.59
CA TYR A 402 11.21 -2.58 -12.93
C TYR A 402 10.90 -1.53 -11.87
N ASN A 403 11.81 -1.39 -10.89
CA ASN A 403 11.67 -0.46 -9.76
C ASN A 403 10.48 -0.76 -8.83
N ASN A 404 10.05 -2.04 -8.77
CA ASN A 404 9.09 -2.47 -7.76
C ASN A 404 9.84 -2.88 -6.49
N PRO A 405 9.32 -2.56 -5.29
CA PRO A 405 9.91 -3.01 -4.05
C PRO A 405 9.79 -4.54 -3.94
N VAL A 406 10.87 -5.18 -3.55
CA VAL A 406 10.90 -6.63 -3.34
C VAL A 406 11.11 -6.92 -1.86
N PHE A 407 10.45 -7.98 -1.39
CA PHE A 407 10.68 -8.50 -0.05
C PHE A 407 12.07 -9.13 0.01
N ASP A 408 12.94 -8.57 0.84
CA ASP A 408 14.31 -9.02 1.02
C ASP A 408 14.79 -8.62 2.41
N GLY A 409 15.34 -9.59 3.14
CA GLY A 409 15.75 -9.44 4.54
C GLY A 409 14.78 -10.07 5.53
N ALA A 410 15.33 -10.81 6.47
CA ALA A 410 14.62 -11.53 7.50
C ALA A 410 14.74 -10.85 8.88
N GLU A 411 15.37 -9.69 8.94
CA GLU A 411 15.80 -9.02 10.17
C GLU A 411 14.61 -8.60 11.06
N SER A 412 13.46 -8.26 10.43
CA SER A 412 12.27 -7.89 11.18
C SER A 412 11.00 -8.04 10.35
N TYR A 413 10.05 -8.81 10.86
CA TYR A 413 8.75 -8.99 10.22
C TYR A 413 7.67 -9.44 11.21
N ILE A 414 6.41 -9.16 10.89
CA ILE A 414 5.23 -9.70 11.57
C ILE A 414 4.67 -10.83 10.71
N LEU A 415 4.33 -11.95 11.35
CA LEU A 415 3.80 -13.14 10.70
C LEU A 415 2.51 -13.58 11.38
N SER A 416 1.45 -13.81 10.59
CA SER A 416 0.22 -14.45 11.08
C SER A 416 0.41 -15.96 11.21
N GLN A 417 -0.45 -16.63 12.01
CA GLN A 417 -0.51 -18.09 12.05
C GLN A 417 -0.71 -18.69 10.66
N LYS A 418 -1.62 -18.12 9.89
CA LYS A 418 -1.88 -18.54 8.51
C LYS A 418 -0.64 -18.38 7.61
N GLY A 419 0.09 -17.28 7.77
CA GLY A 419 1.36 -17.06 7.08
C GLY A 419 2.42 -18.11 7.47
N ALA A 420 2.52 -18.43 8.77
CA ALA A 420 3.41 -19.49 9.26
C ALA A 420 3.07 -20.86 8.64
N LEU A 421 1.79 -21.24 8.62
CA LEU A 421 1.31 -22.46 7.95
C LEU A 421 1.68 -22.50 6.47
N SER A 422 1.54 -21.38 5.76
CA SER A 422 1.90 -21.28 4.34
C SER A 422 3.40 -21.47 4.11
N LEU A 423 4.25 -20.85 4.93
CA LEU A 423 5.72 -21.00 4.85
C LEU A 423 6.16 -22.43 5.19
N LEU A 424 5.53 -23.04 6.19
CA LEU A 424 5.77 -24.46 6.54
C LEU A 424 5.38 -25.37 5.37
N ALA A 425 4.21 -25.20 4.78
CA ALA A 425 3.77 -25.99 3.63
C ALA A 425 4.74 -25.90 2.44
N LEU A 426 5.26 -24.68 2.14
CA LEU A 426 6.28 -24.49 1.11
C LEU A 426 7.62 -25.17 1.44
N THR A 427 8.00 -25.21 2.73
CA THR A 427 9.21 -25.93 3.19
C THR A 427 9.01 -27.44 3.12
N GLU A 428 7.82 -27.94 3.49
CA GLU A 428 7.49 -29.37 3.48
C GLU A 428 7.33 -29.92 2.06
N SER A 429 6.95 -29.07 1.10
CA SER A 429 6.82 -29.44 -0.30
C SER A 429 7.24 -28.28 -1.22
N PRO A 430 8.53 -28.08 -1.48
CA PRO A 430 9.02 -27.04 -2.38
C PRO A 430 8.44 -27.11 -3.79
N PHE A 431 7.94 -28.28 -4.21
CA PHE A 431 7.20 -28.45 -5.46
C PHE A 431 6.02 -27.48 -5.62
N LEU A 432 5.46 -26.97 -4.52
CA LEU A 432 4.43 -25.93 -4.55
C LEU A 432 4.92 -24.64 -5.23
N PHE A 433 6.19 -24.30 -5.12
CA PHE A 433 6.76 -23.15 -5.84
C PHE A 433 6.66 -23.34 -7.37
N GLN A 434 6.89 -24.55 -7.87
CA GLN A 434 6.72 -24.86 -9.30
C GLN A 434 5.28 -24.66 -9.73
N GLN A 435 4.30 -25.10 -8.95
CA GLN A 435 2.88 -24.91 -9.24
C GLN A 435 2.49 -23.43 -9.24
N LEU A 436 3.16 -22.60 -8.43
CA LEU A 436 2.98 -21.16 -8.35
C LEU A 436 3.77 -20.39 -9.43
N GLY A 437 4.44 -21.09 -10.37
CA GLY A 437 5.15 -20.50 -11.49
C GLY A 437 6.59 -20.03 -11.18
N VAL A 438 7.13 -20.32 -10.00
CA VAL A 438 8.55 -20.07 -9.71
C VAL A 438 9.40 -21.09 -10.46
N LYS A 439 10.29 -20.61 -11.29
CA LYS A 439 11.17 -21.47 -12.08
C LYS A 439 12.45 -21.80 -11.30
N LYS A 440 12.78 -23.07 -11.26
CA LYS A 440 14.11 -23.52 -10.85
C LYS A 440 15.06 -23.25 -12.02
N TYR A 441 16.04 -22.36 -11.83
CA TYR A 441 16.94 -21.97 -12.91
C TYR A 441 18.07 -22.99 -13.04
N ASN A 442 18.07 -23.70 -14.17
CA ASN A 442 19.23 -24.43 -14.60
C ASN A 442 20.14 -23.45 -15.36
N ASN A 443 21.15 -22.88 -14.69
CA ASN A 443 22.14 -21.99 -15.32
C ASN A 443 23.16 -22.76 -16.15
N ALA A 444 22.73 -23.80 -16.89
CA ALA A 444 23.56 -24.55 -17.82
C ALA A 444 24.26 -23.66 -18.90
N ASN A 445 23.73 -22.43 -19.11
CA ASN A 445 24.33 -21.48 -20.04
C ASN A 445 25.59 -20.76 -19.51
N TYR A 446 25.90 -20.84 -18.22
CA TYR A 446 27.11 -20.22 -17.67
C TYR A 446 28.31 -21.17 -17.58
N LEU A 447 28.05 -22.47 -17.53
CA LEU A 447 29.09 -23.49 -17.41
C LEU A 447 28.70 -24.71 -18.26
N ASN A 448 29.35 -24.88 -19.38
CA ASN A 448 29.18 -26.05 -20.27
C ASN A 448 29.53 -27.41 -19.64
N THR A 449 29.66 -27.54 -18.32
CA THR A 449 30.26 -28.71 -17.66
C THR A 449 29.61 -29.14 -16.35
N ILE A 450 28.54 -28.51 -15.84
CA ILE A 450 27.89 -28.97 -14.59
C ILE A 450 26.46 -29.37 -14.93
N ASP A 451 26.26 -30.67 -14.88
CA ASP A 451 24.99 -31.35 -15.06
C ASP A 451 24.12 -31.13 -13.80
N CYS A 452 23.35 -30.02 -13.76
CA CYS A 452 22.23 -29.88 -12.84
C CYS A 452 21.02 -30.57 -13.47
N THR A 453 21.05 -31.90 -13.48
CA THR A 453 20.11 -32.75 -14.22
C THR A 453 18.70 -32.76 -13.67
N ASN A 454 18.43 -32.11 -12.53
CA ASN A 454 17.10 -32.15 -11.95
C ASN A 454 16.41 -30.78 -11.99
N ASN A 455 15.57 -30.58 -13.02
CA ASN A 455 14.70 -29.40 -13.16
C ASN A 455 13.44 -29.50 -12.27
N GLU A 456 13.27 -30.59 -11.54
CA GLU A 456 12.11 -30.81 -10.70
C GLU A 456 12.37 -30.32 -9.28
N TRP A 457 11.39 -29.62 -8.74
CA TRP A 457 11.40 -29.23 -7.35
C TRP A 457 11.19 -30.44 -6.45
N SER A 458 11.85 -30.45 -5.30
CA SER A 458 11.67 -31.50 -4.30
C SER A 458 10.21 -31.62 -3.88
N THR A 459 9.71 -32.85 -3.81
CA THR A 459 8.41 -33.19 -3.19
C THR A 459 8.56 -33.55 -1.72
N LYS A 460 9.81 -33.55 -1.19
CA LYS A 460 10.14 -33.80 0.21
C LYS A 460 10.50 -32.47 0.89
N PRO A 461 10.38 -32.40 2.22
CA PRO A 461 10.81 -31.23 2.99
C PRO A 461 12.26 -30.87 2.67
N ALA A 462 12.51 -29.62 2.24
CA ALA A 462 13.85 -29.20 1.86
C ALA A 462 14.08 -27.68 2.01
N ILE A 463 15.35 -27.33 2.28
CA ILE A 463 15.86 -25.96 2.17
C ILE A 463 16.24 -25.72 0.69
N VAL A 464 15.59 -24.75 0.07
CA VAL A 464 15.77 -24.45 -1.37
C VAL A 464 16.52 -23.15 -1.64
N CYS A 465 16.49 -22.20 -0.71
CA CYS A 465 17.23 -20.94 -0.77
C CYS A 465 17.32 -20.32 0.64
N PRO A 466 18.14 -19.27 0.84
CA PRO A 466 18.17 -18.53 2.10
C PRO A 466 16.80 -18.00 2.50
N VAL A 467 16.58 -17.88 3.81
CA VAL A 467 15.25 -17.62 4.40
C VAL A 467 14.62 -16.33 3.91
N ASP A 468 15.41 -15.28 3.73
CA ASP A 468 14.97 -13.99 3.19
C ASP A 468 14.40 -14.14 1.76
N LYS A 469 15.13 -14.81 0.89
CA LYS A 469 14.66 -15.12 -0.48
C LYS A 469 13.46 -16.06 -0.48
N PHE A 470 13.44 -17.04 0.42
CA PHE A 470 12.32 -17.96 0.55
C PHE A 470 11.01 -17.22 0.87
N MET A 471 11.04 -16.35 1.87
CA MET A 471 9.90 -15.50 2.21
C MET A 471 9.55 -14.54 1.06
N GLY A 472 10.56 -13.96 0.40
CA GLY A 472 10.37 -13.10 -0.77
C GLY A 472 9.62 -13.80 -1.91
N TYR A 473 9.98 -15.04 -2.24
CA TYR A 473 9.24 -15.83 -3.24
C TYR A 473 7.81 -16.14 -2.79
N ALA A 474 7.59 -16.46 -1.52
CA ALA A 474 6.25 -16.68 -0.98
C ALA A 474 5.37 -15.42 -1.11
N CYS A 475 5.93 -14.24 -0.91
CA CYS A 475 5.23 -12.96 -1.12
C CYS A 475 4.95 -12.68 -2.60
N GLN A 476 5.94 -12.86 -3.48
CA GLN A 476 5.81 -12.62 -4.92
C GLN A 476 4.78 -13.53 -5.58
N THR A 477 4.69 -14.78 -5.15
CA THR A 477 3.68 -15.75 -5.63
C THR A 477 2.30 -15.51 -5.07
N LYS A 478 2.12 -14.52 -4.18
CA LYS A 478 0.87 -14.17 -3.50
C LYS A 478 0.27 -15.29 -2.65
N ILE A 479 1.07 -16.29 -2.27
CA ILE A 479 0.65 -17.28 -1.28
C ILE A 479 0.55 -16.65 0.11
N LEU A 480 1.35 -15.61 0.36
CA LEU A 480 1.23 -14.72 1.51
C LEU A 480 0.57 -13.41 1.08
N GLN A 481 -0.46 -13.00 1.78
CA GLN A 481 -0.94 -11.63 1.72
C GLN A 481 0.05 -10.74 2.48
N SER A 482 0.91 -10.07 1.74
CA SER A 482 2.10 -9.43 2.28
C SER A 482 2.07 -7.91 2.14
N TYR A 483 2.78 -7.21 3.04
CA TYR A 483 2.94 -5.77 3.04
C TYR A 483 4.35 -5.35 3.47
N LEU A 484 4.85 -4.25 2.89
CA LEU A 484 6.10 -3.61 3.29
C LEU A 484 5.78 -2.39 4.17
N TYR A 485 6.25 -2.40 5.40
CA TYR A 485 6.11 -1.29 6.35
C TYR A 485 7.48 -0.94 6.97
N PRO A 486 8.36 -0.27 6.22
CA PRO A 486 9.74 -0.03 6.64
C PRO A 486 9.79 0.92 7.84
N SER A 487 9.82 0.38 9.02
CA SER A 487 9.76 1.08 10.30
C SER A 487 10.90 0.74 11.25
N VAL A 488 11.59 -0.39 11.01
CA VAL A 488 12.66 -0.89 11.87
C VAL A 488 14.02 -0.65 11.24
N ASP A 489 14.89 0.05 11.97
CA ASP A 489 16.28 0.30 11.59
C ASP A 489 17.16 -0.89 11.95
N ILE A 490 18.18 -1.14 11.12
CA ILE A 490 19.22 -2.14 11.37
C ILE A 490 20.42 -1.44 12.00
N SER A 491 20.97 -2.03 13.08
CA SER A 491 22.08 -1.44 13.79
C SER A 491 23.41 -1.68 13.08
N HIS A 492 24.43 -0.86 13.37
CA HIS A 492 25.81 -1.05 12.90
C HIS A 492 26.44 -2.35 13.40
N ILE A 493 25.85 -3.00 14.40
CA ILE A 493 26.25 -4.33 14.89
C ILE A 493 26.09 -5.39 13.79
N ALA A 494 25.22 -5.17 12.82
CA ALA A 494 25.07 -6.02 11.62
C ALA A 494 26.38 -6.22 10.83
N GLU A 495 27.32 -5.26 10.90
CA GLU A 495 28.63 -5.40 10.25
C GLU A 495 29.49 -6.56 10.80
N GLN A 496 29.10 -7.12 11.96
CA GLN A 496 29.75 -8.27 12.60
C GLN A 496 28.94 -9.57 12.40
N SER A 497 28.35 -9.74 11.22
CA SER A 497 27.51 -10.90 10.90
C SER A 497 28.24 -12.22 11.11
N ASP A 498 27.57 -13.17 11.78
CA ASP A 498 28.04 -14.55 11.92
C ASP A 498 27.70 -15.40 10.68
N ILE A 499 26.90 -14.85 9.74
CA ILE A 499 26.48 -15.52 8.50
C ILE A 499 27.46 -15.20 7.37
N ALA A 500 27.86 -13.93 7.23
CA ALA A 500 28.63 -13.44 6.09
C ALA A 500 30.12 -13.23 6.44
N ILE A 501 31.02 -13.71 5.60
CA ILE A 501 32.44 -13.37 5.67
C ILE A 501 32.59 -11.91 5.24
N LYS A 502 33.27 -11.09 6.07
CA LYS A 502 33.57 -9.67 5.76
C LYS A 502 34.09 -9.55 4.31
N ASN A 503 33.48 -8.67 3.53
CA ASN A 503 33.83 -8.25 2.15
C ASN A 503 33.18 -8.98 0.97
N HIS A 504 32.24 -9.90 1.16
CA HIS A 504 31.41 -10.35 0.04
C HIS A 504 30.02 -9.69 0.10
N ASN A 505 29.71 -8.87 -0.93
CA ASN A 505 28.31 -8.57 -1.24
C ASN A 505 27.64 -9.91 -1.55
N ALA A 506 26.80 -10.39 -0.64
CA ALA A 506 26.30 -11.76 -0.60
C ALA A 506 25.65 -12.29 -1.90
N TRP A 507 25.34 -11.40 -2.83
CA TRP A 507 24.59 -11.72 -4.06
C TRP A 507 25.19 -11.17 -5.36
N ASN A 508 26.35 -10.49 -5.32
CA ASN A 508 27.03 -9.99 -6.54
C ASN A 508 28.29 -10.81 -6.85
N PHE A 509 28.10 -12.12 -7.02
CA PHE A 509 29.18 -12.93 -7.57
C PHE A 509 29.44 -12.51 -9.02
N SER A 510 30.68 -12.13 -9.33
CA SER A 510 31.09 -11.97 -10.69
C SER A 510 31.03 -13.32 -11.43
N LYS A 511 30.85 -13.29 -12.74
CA LYS A 511 30.86 -14.49 -13.58
C LYS A 511 32.10 -15.37 -13.32
N ASN A 512 33.24 -14.76 -13.02
CA ASN A 512 34.49 -15.45 -12.73
C ASN A 512 34.47 -16.15 -11.36
N GLU A 513 33.84 -15.54 -10.35
CA GLU A 513 33.68 -16.14 -9.03
C GLU A 513 32.72 -17.32 -9.08
N ILE A 514 31.58 -17.19 -9.75
CA ILE A 514 30.65 -18.32 -9.98
C ILE A 514 31.38 -19.46 -10.69
N THR A 515 32.18 -19.18 -11.73
CA THR A 515 32.96 -20.19 -12.44
C THR A 515 34.03 -20.83 -11.56
N HIS A 516 34.71 -20.05 -10.73
CA HIS A 516 35.71 -20.54 -9.79
C HIS A 516 35.12 -21.51 -8.77
N TYR A 517 34.05 -21.08 -8.06
CA TYR A 517 33.39 -21.90 -7.06
C TYR A 517 32.69 -23.12 -7.62
N ALA A 518 32.08 -23.00 -8.81
CA ALA A 518 31.49 -24.14 -9.49
C ALA A 518 32.49 -25.23 -9.82
N LYS A 519 33.74 -24.85 -10.19
CA LYS A 519 34.83 -25.82 -10.41
C LYS A 519 35.35 -26.47 -9.13
N LEU A 520 35.22 -25.79 -7.99
CA LEU A 520 35.61 -26.35 -6.68
C LEU A 520 34.56 -27.32 -6.12
N LEU A 521 33.31 -27.19 -6.57
CA LEU A 521 32.18 -28.01 -6.12
C LEU A 521 31.81 -29.14 -7.07
N SER A 522 32.46 -29.20 -8.23
CA SER A 522 32.39 -30.32 -9.20
C SER A 522 33.43 -31.37 -8.89
#